data_92254e38e7acbb3f07c1817503bdfd0f
#
_entry.id   92254e38e7acbb3f07c1817503bdfd0f
#
_cell.length_a   1.000
_cell.length_b   1.000
_cell.length_c   1.000
_cell.angle_alpha   90.00
_cell.angle_beta   90.00
_cell.angle_gamma   90.00
#
_symmetry.space_group_name_H-M   'P 1'
#
loop_
_entity.id
_entity.type
_entity.pdbx_description
1 polymer ?
#
loop_
_entity_poly.entity_id
_entity_poly.type
_entity_poly.pdbx_seq_one_letter_code
_entity_poly.pdbx_strand_id
1 'polypeptide(L)'
;MMAELLLSGRAIDGILGLVVLEAAALLADHAAQGRGPPPSSFLANLLSGAFLLIALRDALAGGSALVIGGCLTAALIAHVSDLYGRWDSVPVAERPVTPPATVPLRVPDISKPPAPRAPNKESSDA
;
A
#
# COMPACT_ATOMS: atom_id res chain seq x y z
N MET A 1 -29.54 -8.05 21.59
CA MET A 1 -28.14 -8.52 21.78
C MET A 1 -27.13 -7.72 20.97
N MET A 2 -27.19 -7.68 19.63
CA MET A 2 -26.23 -6.91 18.83
C MET A 2 -26.24 -5.39 19.09
N ALA A 3 -27.45 -4.81 19.21
CA ALA A 3 -27.60 -3.38 19.49
C ALA A 3 -27.08 -2.99 20.89
N GLU A 4 -27.25 -3.84 21.89
CA GLU A 4 -26.71 -3.58 23.22
C GLU A 4 -25.21 -3.67 23.31
N LEU A 5 -24.58 -4.56 22.53
CA LEU A 5 -23.11 -4.62 22.39
C LEU A 5 -22.52 -3.35 21.75
N LEU A 6 -23.22 -2.80 20.75
CA LEU A 6 -22.83 -1.55 20.09
C LEU A 6 -23.02 -0.34 21.02
N LEU A 7 -24.15 -0.28 21.73
CA LEU A 7 -24.49 0.82 22.65
C LEU A 7 -23.66 0.79 23.94
N SER A 8 -23.17 -0.38 24.36
CA SER A 8 -22.34 -0.52 25.56
C SER A 8 -20.87 -0.08 25.41
N GLY A 9 -20.46 0.37 24.21
CA GLY A 9 -19.07 0.73 23.93
C GLY A 9 -18.08 -0.45 23.83
N ARG A 10 -18.50 -1.66 24.21
CA ARG A 10 -17.64 -2.87 24.20
C ARG A 10 -17.18 -3.24 22.78
N ALA A 11 -18.04 -3.04 21.79
CA ALA A 11 -17.66 -3.25 20.40
C ALA A 11 -16.55 -2.27 19.98
N ILE A 12 -16.64 -1.02 20.41
CA ILE A 12 -15.62 0.01 20.12
C ILE A 12 -14.31 -0.34 20.82
N ASP A 13 -14.36 -0.78 22.07
CA ASP A 13 -13.17 -1.23 22.79
C ASP A 13 -12.49 -2.43 22.09
N GLY A 14 -13.29 -3.37 21.56
CA GLY A 14 -12.78 -4.48 20.76
C GLY A 14 -12.11 -4.03 19.45
N ILE A 15 -12.72 -3.07 18.74
CA ILE A 15 -12.15 -2.51 17.51
C ILE A 15 -10.88 -1.72 17.82
N LEU A 16 -10.85 -0.94 18.90
CA LEU A 16 -9.63 -0.25 19.35
C LEU A 16 -8.51 -1.23 19.66
N GLY A 17 -8.83 -2.33 20.36
CA GLY A 17 -7.87 -3.40 20.62
C GLY A 17 -7.31 -4.01 19.33
N LEU A 18 -8.18 -4.22 18.33
CA LEU A 18 -7.77 -4.74 17.03
C LEU A 18 -6.86 -3.75 16.29
N VAL A 19 -7.16 -2.46 16.31
CA VAL A 19 -6.32 -1.41 15.70
C VAL A 19 -4.94 -1.36 16.36
N VAL A 20 -4.87 -1.47 17.68
CA VAL A 20 -3.59 -1.53 18.41
C VAL A 20 -2.80 -2.79 18.04
N LEU A 21 -3.48 -3.94 17.95
CA LEU A 21 -2.85 -5.19 17.54
C LEU A 21 -2.31 -5.11 16.10
N GLU A 22 -3.07 -4.53 15.18
CA GLU A 22 -2.65 -4.30 13.80
C GLU A 22 -1.42 -3.39 13.74
N ALA A 23 -1.44 -2.27 14.47
CA ALA A 23 -0.29 -1.37 14.56
C ALA A 23 0.96 -2.09 15.10
N ALA A 24 0.81 -2.90 16.13
CA ALA A 24 1.91 -3.67 16.72
C ALA A 24 2.44 -4.72 15.74
N ALA A 25 1.56 -5.43 15.02
CA ALA A 25 1.95 -6.42 14.02
C ALA A 25 2.73 -5.78 12.86
N LEU A 26 2.25 -4.65 12.33
CA LEU A 26 2.92 -3.93 11.25
C LEU A 26 4.29 -3.37 11.67
N LEU A 27 4.39 -2.85 12.90
CA LEU A 27 5.66 -2.39 13.46
C LEU A 27 6.65 -3.54 13.66
N ALA A 28 6.17 -4.69 14.15
CA ALA A 28 7.00 -5.88 14.34
C ALA A 28 7.50 -6.43 13.00
N ASP A 29 6.62 -6.48 11.97
CA ASP A 29 6.99 -6.91 10.63
C ASP A 29 8.02 -5.97 9.99
N HIS A 30 7.82 -4.65 10.13
CA HIS A 30 8.78 -3.66 9.65
C HIS A 30 10.14 -3.79 10.35
N ALA A 31 10.15 -4.03 11.65
CA ALA A 31 11.39 -4.23 12.43
C ALA A 31 12.12 -5.53 12.05
N ALA A 32 11.37 -6.59 11.71
CA ALA A 32 11.92 -7.89 11.38
C ALA A 32 12.45 -7.98 9.94
N GLN A 33 11.78 -7.35 8.99
CA GLN A 33 12.08 -7.53 7.58
C GLN A 33 12.78 -6.33 6.93
N GLY A 34 12.75 -5.15 7.56
CA GLY A 34 13.35 -3.92 7.01
C GLY A 34 12.78 -3.49 5.65
N ARG A 35 11.66 -4.09 5.24
CA ARG A 35 10.98 -3.85 3.96
C ARG A 35 9.55 -3.37 4.22
N GLY A 36 9.09 -2.44 3.39
CA GLY A 36 7.71 -1.94 3.46
C GLY A 36 7.65 -0.41 3.40
N PRO A 37 6.44 0.15 3.31
CA PRO A 37 6.25 1.59 3.37
C PRO A 37 6.78 2.14 4.70
N PRO A 38 7.21 3.41 4.74
CA PRO A 38 7.70 4.02 5.97
C PRO A 38 6.63 3.92 7.06
N PRO A 39 7.00 3.53 8.29
CA PRO A 39 6.04 3.28 9.38
C PRO A 39 5.21 4.52 9.73
N SER A 40 5.74 5.71 9.47
CA SER A 40 5.05 6.98 9.70
C SER A 40 3.74 7.11 8.90
N SER A 41 3.69 6.59 7.68
CA SER A 41 2.52 6.73 6.80
C SER A 41 1.31 5.92 7.29
N PHE A 42 1.50 4.64 7.66
CA PHE A 42 0.37 3.85 8.13
C PHE A 42 0.02 4.17 9.59
N LEU A 43 1.01 4.54 10.43
CA LEU A 43 0.75 4.95 11.82
C LEU A 43 -0.12 6.20 11.89
N ALA A 44 0.10 7.20 11.04
CA ALA A 44 -0.73 8.40 11.01
C ALA A 44 -2.18 8.06 10.66
N ASN A 45 -2.41 7.16 9.70
CA ASN A 45 -3.74 6.70 9.33
C ASN A 45 -4.43 5.90 10.45
N LEU A 46 -3.70 4.96 11.08
CA LEU A 46 -4.22 4.19 12.23
C LEU A 46 -4.54 5.09 13.41
N LEU A 47 -3.69 6.07 13.68
CA LEU A 47 -3.87 7.02 14.77
C LEU A 47 -5.12 7.90 14.54
N SER A 48 -5.32 8.35 13.30
CA SER A 48 -6.55 9.07 12.92
C SER A 48 -7.80 8.23 13.20
N GLY A 49 -7.80 6.96 12.79
CA GLY A 49 -8.91 6.03 13.06
C GLY A 49 -9.12 5.78 14.56
N ALA A 50 -8.05 5.64 15.33
CA ALA A 50 -8.13 5.46 16.78
C ALA A 50 -8.77 6.67 17.47
N PHE A 51 -8.40 7.89 17.10
CA PHE A 51 -9.02 9.10 17.65
C PHE A 51 -10.49 9.22 17.31
N LEU A 52 -10.92 8.82 16.10
CA LEU A 52 -12.35 8.77 15.73
C LEU A 52 -13.11 7.77 16.59
N LEU A 53 -12.56 6.59 16.85
CA LEU A 53 -13.17 5.58 17.69
C LEU A 53 -13.27 6.05 19.16
N ILE A 54 -12.25 6.74 19.67
CA ILE A 54 -12.26 7.33 21.01
C ILE A 54 -13.34 8.40 21.10
N ALA A 55 -13.45 9.29 20.11
CA ALA A 55 -14.49 10.30 20.05
C ALA A 55 -15.89 9.69 20.03
N LEU A 56 -16.09 8.63 19.23
CA LEU A 56 -17.36 7.90 19.18
C LEU A 56 -17.69 7.24 20.51
N ARG A 57 -16.70 6.59 21.14
CA ARG A 57 -16.88 5.96 22.44
C ARG A 57 -17.29 6.97 23.51
N ASP A 58 -16.62 8.13 23.54
CA ASP A 58 -16.93 9.18 24.50
C ASP A 58 -18.31 9.79 24.25
N ALA A 59 -18.69 9.97 22.98
CA ALA A 59 -20.04 10.43 22.61
C ALA A 59 -21.14 9.47 23.07
N LEU A 60 -20.94 8.16 22.92
CA LEU A 60 -21.90 7.14 23.38
C LEU A 60 -21.96 7.04 24.92
N ALA A 61 -20.88 7.37 25.61
CA ALA A 61 -20.80 7.40 27.06
C ALA A 61 -21.37 8.70 27.69
N GLY A 62 -21.84 9.63 26.85
CA GLY A 62 -22.30 10.95 27.33
C GLY A 62 -21.17 11.89 27.77
N GLY A 63 -20.01 11.70 27.17
CA GLY A 63 -18.81 12.48 27.47
C GLY A 63 -18.89 13.95 27.04
N SER A 64 -17.84 14.71 27.35
CA SER A 64 -17.85 16.13 27.14
C SER A 64 -17.61 16.48 25.66
N ALA A 65 -18.33 17.48 25.15
CA ALA A 65 -18.16 18.00 23.80
C ALA A 65 -16.73 18.46 23.52
N LEU A 66 -16.00 18.86 24.54
CA LEU A 66 -14.60 19.33 24.45
C LEU A 66 -13.64 18.17 24.17
N VAL A 67 -13.85 17.02 24.82
CA VAL A 67 -13.06 15.81 24.56
C VAL A 67 -13.35 15.26 23.17
N ILE A 68 -14.62 15.17 22.81
CA ILE A 68 -15.05 14.72 21.49
C ILE A 68 -14.43 15.62 20.41
N GLY A 69 -14.58 16.94 20.53
CA GLY A 69 -14.01 17.93 19.62
C GLY A 69 -12.49 17.85 19.52
N GLY A 70 -11.81 17.66 20.65
CA GLY A 70 -10.36 17.46 20.72
C GLY A 70 -9.90 16.23 19.95
N CYS A 71 -10.58 15.08 20.16
CA CYS A 71 -10.28 13.84 19.45
C CYS A 71 -10.53 13.97 17.95
N LEU A 72 -11.62 14.62 17.53
CA LEU A 72 -11.91 14.86 16.11
C LEU A 72 -10.85 15.75 15.45
N THR A 73 -10.40 16.80 16.16
CA THR A 73 -9.34 17.69 15.68
C THR A 73 -8.01 16.93 15.56
N ALA A 74 -7.66 16.12 16.55
CA ALA A 74 -6.47 15.29 16.52
C ALA A 74 -6.51 14.26 15.36
N ALA A 75 -7.68 13.65 15.13
CA ALA A 75 -7.89 12.75 14.01
C ALA A 75 -7.68 13.45 12.66
N LEU A 76 -8.21 14.66 12.52
CA LEU A 76 -8.06 15.46 11.31
C LEU A 76 -6.59 15.82 11.07
N ILE A 77 -5.87 16.28 12.10
CA ILE A 77 -4.44 16.61 11.98
C ILE A 77 -3.63 15.38 11.57
N ALA A 78 -3.87 14.22 12.18
CA ALA A 78 -3.19 12.98 11.83
C ALA A 78 -3.48 12.58 10.36
N HIS A 79 -4.73 12.71 9.93
CA HIS A 79 -5.13 12.38 8.57
C HIS A 79 -4.50 13.31 7.53
N VAL A 80 -4.51 14.61 7.79
CA VAL A 80 -3.89 15.61 6.91
C VAL A 80 -2.37 15.40 6.84
N SER A 81 -1.73 15.07 7.97
CA SER A 81 -0.29 14.75 8.00
C SER A 81 0.06 13.52 7.14
N ASP A 82 -0.79 12.48 7.15
CA ASP A 82 -0.62 11.32 6.26
C ASP A 82 -0.72 11.71 4.79
N LEU A 83 -1.67 12.57 4.45
CA LEU A 83 -1.87 13.06 3.09
C LEU A 83 -0.66 13.84 2.57
N TYR A 84 -0.13 14.76 3.37
CA TYR A 84 1.08 15.51 3.03
C TYR A 84 2.31 14.60 2.86
N GLY A 85 2.50 13.64 3.76
CA GLY A 85 3.60 12.67 3.65
C GLY A 85 3.55 11.81 2.39
N ARG A 86 2.35 11.53 1.87
CA ARG A 86 2.18 10.78 0.61
C ARG A 86 2.48 11.66 -0.62
N TRP A 87 2.17 12.93 -0.59
CA TRP A 87 2.43 13.83 -1.72
C TRP A 87 3.92 14.06 -1.94
N ASP A 88 4.70 14.21 -0.89
CA ASP A 88 6.16 14.35 -0.97
C ASP A 88 6.86 13.04 -1.40
N SER A 89 6.18 11.90 -1.28
CA SER A 89 6.73 10.57 -1.57
C SER A 89 6.43 10.09 -2.99
N VAL A 90 5.72 10.85 -3.84
CA VAL A 90 5.56 10.53 -5.25
C VAL A 90 6.87 10.89 -5.96
N PRO A 91 7.76 9.94 -6.27
CA PRO A 91 8.86 10.21 -7.17
C PRO A 91 8.18 10.55 -8.50
N VAL A 92 8.37 11.75 -9.00
CA VAL A 92 8.23 12.00 -10.43
C VAL A 92 9.26 11.10 -11.09
N ALA A 93 8.87 9.86 -11.33
CA ALA A 93 9.60 8.99 -12.22
C ALA A 93 9.45 9.60 -13.61
N GLU A 94 10.23 10.65 -13.89
CA GLU A 94 10.81 10.80 -15.21
C GLU A 94 11.64 9.53 -15.44
N ARG A 95 10.96 8.45 -15.81
CA ARG A 95 11.65 7.44 -16.60
C ARG A 95 12.11 8.20 -17.84
N PRO A 96 13.40 8.34 -18.06
CA PRO A 96 13.87 8.70 -19.38
C PRO A 96 13.18 7.67 -20.28
N VAL A 97 12.32 8.15 -21.16
CA VAL A 97 11.83 7.32 -22.26
C VAL A 97 13.08 7.09 -23.07
N THR A 98 13.84 6.05 -22.69
CA THR A 98 14.89 5.55 -23.55
C THR A 98 14.13 5.15 -24.81
N PRO A 99 14.26 5.86 -25.91
CA PRO A 99 13.62 5.44 -27.14
C PRO A 99 14.04 3.98 -27.33
N PRO A 100 13.14 3.09 -27.71
CA PRO A 100 13.47 1.69 -27.91
C PRO A 100 14.70 1.69 -28.77
N ALA A 101 15.79 1.08 -28.27
CA ALA A 101 17.04 0.98 -28.99
C ALA A 101 16.63 0.57 -30.40
N THR A 102 16.87 1.46 -31.34
CA THR A 102 16.58 1.18 -32.75
C THR A 102 17.33 -0.10 -33.05
N VAL A 103 16.59 -1.20 -32.98
CA VAL A 103 17.12 -2.50 -33.42
C VAL A 103 17.54 -2.23 -34.86
N PRO A 104 18.85 -2.25 -35.18
CA PRO A 104 19.26 -1.98 -36.52
C PRO A 104 18.54 -3.01 -37.38
N LEU A 105 17.63 -2.52 -38.24
CA LEU A 105 16.98 -3.34 -39.24
C LEU A 105 18.11 -3.98 -40.02
N ARG A 106 18.41 -5.24 -39.68
CA ARG A 106 19.36 -6.04 -40.43
C ARG A 106 18.75 -6.30 -41.80
N VAL A 107 18.99 -5.38 -42.70
CA VAL A 107 18.61 -5.54 -44.10
C VAL A 107 19.31 -6.82 -44.57
N PRO A 108 18.58 -7.86 -44.98
CA PRO A 108 19.23 -9.06 -45.52
C PRO A 108 20.06 -8.65 -46.74
N ASP A 109 21.30 -8.99 -46.74
CA ASP A 109 22.17 -8.76 -47.90
C ASP A 109 21.70 -9.68 -49.05
N ILE A 110 20.90 -9.11 -49.93
CA ILE A 110 20.32 -9.81 -51.08
C ILE A 110 21.38 -10.16 -52.11
N SER A 111 22.60 -9.67 -51.98
CA SER A 111 23.73 -9.98 -52.87
C SER A 111 24.35 -11.35 -52.58
N LYS A 112 24.03 -11.96 -51.46
CA LYS A 112 24.58 -13.26 -51.08
C LYS A 112 23.66 -14.38 -51.55
N PRO A 113 24.16 -15.26 -52.46
CA PRO A 113 23.34 -16.40 -52.92
C PRO A 113 22.95 -17.32 -51.75
N PRO A 114 21.75 -17.93 -51.77
CA PRO A 114 21.33 -18.80 -50.72
C PRO A 114 22.28 -19.97 -50.55
N ALA A 115 22.61 -20.26 -49.29
CA ALA A 115 23.48 -21.41 -48.98
C ALA A 115 22.89 -22.71 -49.55
N PRO A 116 23.72 -23.66 -50.09
CA PRO A 116 23.24 -24.91 -50.61
C PRO A 116 22.45 -25.65 -49.49
N ARG A 117 21.25 -26.11 -49.85
CA ARG A 117 20.40 -26.89 -48.96
C ARG A 117 21.11 -28.18 -48.58
N ALA A 118 21.34 -28.40 -47.31
CA ALA A 118 21.90 -29.65 -46.80
C ALA A 118 21.05 -30.86 -47.28
N PRO A 119 21.65 -31.96 -47.70
CA PRO A 119 20.92 -33.15 -48.16
C PRO A 119 20.07 -33.69 -47.01
N ASN A 120 18.80 -33.90 -47.31
CA ASN A 120 17.82 -34.51 -46.43
C ASN A 120 18.36 -35.90 -46.05
N LYS A 121 18.67 -36.07 -44.77
CA LYS A 121 18.91 -37.44 -44.27
C LYS A 121 17.53 -38.11 -44.21
N GLU A 122 17.14 -38.76 -45.29
CA GLU A 122 16.09 -39.77 -45.25
C GLU A 122 16.50 -40.83 -44.24
N SER A 123 15.66 -40.95 -43.22
CA SER A 123 15.75 -42.01 -42.23
C SER A 123 15.62 -43.34 -42.92
N SER A 124 16.71 -44.08 -43.03
CA SER A 124 16.71 -45.51 -43.32
C SER A 124 16.55 -46.24 -41.98
N ASP A 125 15.31 -46.48 -41.63
CA ASP A 125 14.94 -47.50 -40.69
C ASP A 125 13.93 -48.43 -41.40
N ALA A 126 14.46 -49.54 -41.86
CA ALA A 126 13.74 -50.79 -42.17
C ALA A 126 14.27 -51.85 -41.25
#